data_f68f3b2047d5e7dcc191af95368884e5
#
_entry.id   f68f3b2047d5e7dcc191af95368884e5
#
_cell.length_a   1.000
_cell.length_b   1.000
_cell.length_c   1.000
_cell.angle_alpha   90.00
_cell.angle_beta   90.00
_cell.angle_gamma   90.00
#
_symmetry.space_group_name_H-M   'P 1'
#
loop_
_entity.id
_entity.type
_entity.pdbx_description
1 polymer ?
#
loop_
_entity_poly.entity_id
_entity_poly.type
_entity_poly.pdbx_seq_one_letter_code
_entity_poly.pdbx_strand_id
1 'polypeptide(L)'
;AKLIQRANDILIQSLRVRLFPVTAPPQPVDADFQLRARLLEARDPDLFERDPAALLRIFIVYAQHPELAGFEPTTLRALWRNTIHIDAAFRANPAHRALFMTLLRQPVGITRALRAMHRYGQLARYIPAFGRIVGQMQHDLFHVYTVDEHILTVLRNVRRFTVSTLAHEFPLASRLIASFEKPELLYLAALFHDIAKGRGGDHSELGMIDARRFCRQHGLDKPDSELVAWLVEMHLVMSRTSQKEDTSDPEVIAAFADKVGDPHRLAALYLLTVADIRGTSPKVWNAWKGKLLEDLYHATRARLAGSDQAMANIAAKQEEARINLALYGLPKDAADALWQHLDARYFMRYSVRDIAWQARMLRWRVTSPDAVVRARLSPVGEGIQVLVYTPDRSDLFARICGFFARIQYTILEAKIHTTRHGYALDSFQVMDLANRGIHYRDFLSFVEYELARDLDPARPIQPVPRG
;
A
#
# COMPACT_ATOMS: atom_id res chain seq x y z
N ALA A 1 20.60 -21.93 -8.15
CA ALA A 1 20.72 -21.20 -6.88
C ALA A 1 19.83 -21.81 -5.78
N LYS A 2 18.50 -21.95 -5.93
CA LYS A 2 17.57 -22.44 -4.88
C LYS A 2 17.83 -23.89 -4.46
N LEU A 3 18.21 -24.79 -5.36
CA LEU A 3 18.58 -26.16 -5.03
C LEU A 3 19.80 -26.22 -4.11
N ILE A 4 20.83 -25.43 -4.44
CA ILE A 4 22.06 -25.32 -3.64
C ILE A 4 21.72 -24.74 -2.26
N GLN A 5 20.89 -23.75 -2.19
CA GLN A 5 20.46 -23.13 -0.92
C GLN A 5 19.75 -24.15 -0.02
N ARG A 6 18.83 -24.95 -0.57
CA ARG A 6 18.16 -26.04 0.18
C ARG A 6 19.13 -27.07 0.71
N ALA A 7 20.05 -27.54 -0.14
CA ALA A 7 21.07 -28.50 0.27
C ALA A 7 21.96 -27.93 1.38
N ASN A 8 22.34 -26.66 1.25
CA ASN A 8 23.15 -25.95 2.25
C ASN A 8 22.39 -25.79 3.59
N ASP A 9 21.11 -25.41 3.55
CA ASP A 9 20.27 -25.31 4.76
C ASP A 9 20.20 -26.66 5.51
N ILE A 10 19.97 -27.76 4.78
CA ILE A 10 19.94 -29.11 5.36
C ILE A 10 21.29 -29.49 5.97
N LEU A 11 22.39 -29.20 5.26
CA LEU A 11 23.74 -29.50 5.72
C LEU A 11 24.09 -28.71 6.98
N ILE A 12 23.87 -27.40 6.96
CA ILE A 12 24.16 -26.52 8.12
C ILE A 12 23.35 -26.96 9.33
N GLN A 13 22.05 -27.24 9.18
CA GLN A 13 21.22 -27.71 10.28
C GLN A 13 21.67 -29.07 10.81
N SER A 14 22.05 -29.99 9.90
CA SER A 14 22.58 -31.30 10.29
C SER A 14 23.88 -31.18 11.08
N LEU A 15 24.77 -30.28 10.67
CA LEU A 15 26.03 -29.99 11.40
C LEU A 15 25.74 -29.37 12.77
N ARG A 16 24.82 -28.41 12.85
CA ARG A 16 24.44 -27.76 14.12
C ARG A 16 23.91 -28.77 15.13
N VAL A 17 23.00 -29.66 14.72
CA VAL A 17 22.45 -30.70 15.62
C VAL A 17 23.53 -31.71 16.08
N ARG A 18 24.52 -32.00 15.22
CA ARG A 18 25.65 -32.88 15.60
C ARG A 18 26.64 -32.21 16.54
N LEU A 19 26.99 -30.97 16.29
CA LEU A 19 27.97 -30.20 17.08
C LEU A 19 27.40 -29.74 18.43
N PHE A 20 26.09 -29.45 18.44
CA PHE A 20 25.37 -28.97 19.61
C PHE A 20 24.14 -29.83 19.87
N PRO A 21 24.33 -31.10 20.33
CA PRO A 21 23.22 -32.02 20.57
C PRO A 21 22.29 -31.48 21.65
N VAL A 22 21.02 -31.44 21.33
CA VAL A 22 19.96 -31.02 22.28
C VAL A 22 19.61 -32.20 23.13
N THR A 23 19.85 -32.09 24.43
CA THR A 23 19.56 -33.15 25.42
C THR A 23 18.11 -33.11 25.94
N ALA A 24 17.38 -32.04 25.68
CA ALA A 24 15.98 -31.90 26.10
C ALA A 24 15.08 -32.96 25.45
N PRO A 25 14.18 -33.56 26.21
CA PRO A 25 13.23 -34.54 25.67
C PRO A 25 12.30 -33.87 24.66
N PRO A 26 11.86 -34.56 23.60
CA PRO A 26 10.91 -34.02 22.65
C PRO A 26 9.56 -33.80 23.31
N GLN A 27 8.91 -32.69 22.96
CA GLN A 27 7.57 -32.36 23.44
C GLN A 27 6.55 -32.66 22.32
N PRO A 28 5.63 -33.62 22.50
CA PRO A 28 4.62 -33.94 21.50
C PRO A 28 3.68 -32.74 21.29
N VAL A 29 3.37 -32.45 20.04
CA VAL A 29 2.36 -31.46 19.63
C VAL A 29 1.04 -32.16 19.32
N ASP A 30 1.13 -33.22 18.51
CA ASP A 30 0.02 -34.08 18.15
C ASP A 30 0.50 -35.54 17.88
N ALA A 31 -0.32 -36.32 17.19
CA ALA A 31 0.04 -37.69 16.83
C ALA A 31 1.23 -37.79 15.87
N ASP A 32 1.40 -36.78 15.00
CA ASP A 32 2.36 -36.79 13.89
C ASP A 32 3.63 -35.97 14.18
N PHE A 33 3.54 -34.93 15.03
CA PHE A 33 4.60 -33.94 15.21
C PHE A 33 4.98 -33.74 16.67
N GLN A 34 6.25 -33.36 16.86
CA GLN A 34 6.81 -33.03 18.16
C GLN A 34 7.80 -31.86 18.02
N LEU A 35 8.07 -31.19 19.13
CA LEU A 35 9.08 -30.13 19.23
C LEU A 35 10.33 -30.70 19.90
N ARG A 36 11.48 -30.47 19.28
CA ARG A 36 12.77 -30.73 19.91
C ARG A 36 13.57 -29.42 19.95
N ALA A 37 13.75 -28.90 21.12
CA ALA A 37 14.23 -27.52 21.31
C ALA A 37 13.34 -26.51 20.53
N ARG A 38 13.91 -25.84 19.54
CA ARG A 38 13.21 -24.88 18.68
C ARG A 38 12.98 -25.41 17.25
N LEU A 39 12.96 -26.71 17.07
CA LEU A 39 12.77 -27.37 15.78
C LEU A 39 11.51 -28.23 15.79
N LEU A 40 10.78 -28.21 14.68
CA LEU A 40 9.64 -29.08 14.45
C LEU A 40 10.13 -30.42 13.85
N GLU A 41 9.73 -31.50 14.44
CA GLU A 41 10.14 -32.86 14.10
C GLU A 41 8.91 -33.72 13.79
N ALA A 42 8.94 -34.48 12.70
CA ALA A 42 8.00 -35.56 12.46
C ALA A 42 8.35 -36.73 13.38
N ARG A 43 7.38 -37.28 14.11
CA ARG A 43 7.59 -38.40 15.05
C ARG A 43 7.91 -39.70 14.33
N ASP A 44 7.41 -39.85 13.09
CA ASP A 44 7.68 -40.97 12.21
C ASP A 44 8.43 -40.48 10.97
N PRO A 45 9.62 -40.99 10.62
CA PRO A 45 10.37 -40.60 9.44
C PRO A 45 9.65 -40.87 8.13
N ASP A 46 8.74 -41.84 8.08
CA ASP A 46 7.98 -42.26 6.90
C ASP A 46 6.59 -41.60 6.82
N LEU A 47 6.29 -40.67 7.73
CA LEU A 47 5.00 -39.99 7.82
C LEU A 47 4.52 -39.42 6.45
N PHE A 48 5.38 -38.69 5.74
CA PHE A 48 5.02 -38.01 4.50
C PHE A 48 4.79 -38.97 3.33
N GLU A 49 5.35 -40.13 3.35
CA GLU A 49 5.11 -41.22 2.38
C GLU A 49 3.78 -41.91 2.64
N ARG A 50 3.53 -42.27 3.90
CA ARG A 50 2.30 -42.94 4.31
C ARG A 50 1.09 -42.01 4.27
N ASP A 51 1.26 -40.76 4.67
CA ASP A 51 0.22 -39.75 4.68
C ASP A 51 0.70 -38.43 4.03
N PRO A 52 0.55 -38.27 2.71
CA PRO A 52 0.96 -37.05 2.00
C PRO A 52 0.28 -35.79 2.50
N ALA A 53 -0.89 -35.83 3.16
CA ALA A 53 -1.55 -34.64 3.73
C ALA A 53 -0.68 -33.96 4.81
N ALA A 54 0.20 -34.73 5.47
CA ALA A 54 1.17 -34.22 6.43
C ALA A 54 2.15 -33.19 5.81
N LEU A 55 2.35 -33.23 4.47
CA LEU A 55 3.12 -32.21 3.73
C LEU A 55 2.51 -30.78 3.83
N LEU A 56 1.22 -30.67 4.15
CA LEU A 56 0.57 -29.39 4.42
C LEU A 56 0.39 -29.17 5.93
N ARG A 57 0.03 -30.22 6.69
CA ARG A 57 -0.21 -30.10 8.14
C ARG A 57 1.02 -29.58 8.89
N ILE A 58 2.22 -30.00 8.50
CA ILE A 58 3.46 -29.53 9.13
C ILE A 58 3.62 -28.01 9.08
N PHE A 59 3.15 -27.35 8.02
CA PHE A 59 3.22 -25.89 7.90
C PHE A 59 2.13 -25.17 8.71
N ILE A 60 1.00 -25.84 8.95
CA ILE A 60 -0.03 -25.35 9.89
C ILE A 60 0.54 -25.35 11.31
N VAL A 61 1.12 -26.47 11.74
CA VAL A 61 1.78 -26.59 13.04
C VAL A 61 2.93 -25.57 13.16
N TYR A 62 3.75 -25.43 12.10
CA TYR A 62 4.84 -24.46 12.09
C TYR A 62 4.34 -23.01 12.20
N ALA A 63 3.17 -22.67 11.62
CA ALA A 63 2.57 -21.36 11.75
C ALA A 63 2.10 -21.07 13.19
N GLN A 64 1.53 -22.07 13.85
CA GLN A 64 0.98 -21.98 15.21
C GLN A 64 2.06 -21.82 16.30
N HIS A 65 3.31 -22.19 16.00
CA HIS A 65 4.44 -22.16 16.93
C HIS A 65 5.48 -21.11 16.51
N PRO A 66 5.27 -19.81 16.81
CA PRO A 66 6.16 -18.72 16.39
C PRO A 66 7.58 -18.80 16.98
N GLU A 67 7.77 -19.52 18.09
CA GLU A 67 9.05 -19.76 18.76
C GLU A 67 9.99 -20.66 17.98
N LEU A 68 9.48 -21.46 17.03
CA LEU A 68 10.29 -22.39 16.26
C LEU A 68 11.26 -21.69 15.30
N ALA A 69 12.49 -22.19 15.27
CA ALA A 69 13.53 -21.71 14.35
C ALA A 69 13.49 -22.40 12.97
N GLY A 70 12.85 -23.57 12.86
CA GLY A 70 12.78 -24.35 11.62
C GLY A 70 12.34 -25.78 11.86
N PHE A 71 12.81 -26.67 10.97
CA PHE A 71 12.50 -28.10 11.01
C PHE A 71 13.76 -28.87 11.38
N GLU A 72 13.55 -30.01 12.05
CA GLU A 72 14.62 -30.95 12.36
C GLU A 72 15.21 -31.52 11.04
N PRO A 73 16.55 -31.74 10.93
CA PRO A 73 17.20 -32.11 9.67
C PRO A 73 16.68 -33.38 9.00
N THR A 74 16.29 -34.43 9.76
CA THR A 74 15.68 -35.64 9.17
C THR A 74 14.30 -35.38 8.63
N THR A 75 13.50 -34.63 9.37
CA THR A 75 12.17 -34.17 8.96
C THR A 75 12.28 -33.31 7.69
N LEU A 76 13.27 -32.41 7.64
CA LEU A 76 13.49 -31.55 6.47
C LEU A 76 13.88 -32.35 5.22
N ARG A 77 14.72 -33.38 5.38
CA ARG A 77 15.07 -34.32 4.30
C ARG A 77 13.88 -35.14 3.83
N ALA A 78 13.08 -35.66 4.76
CA ALA A 78 11.85 -36.38 4.45
C ALA A 78 10.83 -35.50 3.74
N LEU A 79 10.61 -34.28 4.24
CA LEU A 79 9.76 -33.27 3.60
C LEU A 79 10.17 -32.97 2.17
N TRP A 80 11.49 -32.78 1.93
CA TRP A 80 12.02 -32.49 0.60
C TRP A 80 11.86 -33.68 -0.36
N ARG A 81 12.20 -34.89 0.09
CA ARG A 81 12.06 -36.11 -0.71
C ARG A 81 10.61 -36.35 -1.14
N ASN A 82 9.68 -36.17 -0.21
CA ASN A 82 8.27 -36.46 -0.42
C ASN A 82 7.51 -35.30 -1.14
N THR A 83 8.17 -34.18 -1.45
CA THR A 83 7.57 -33.10 -2.27
C THR A 83 7.04 -33.60 -3.62
N ILE A 84 7.55 -34.73 -4.13
CA ILE A 84 7.09 -35.37 -5.38
C ILE A 84 5.62 -35.79 -5.30
N HIS A 85 5.10 -36.13 -4.13
CA HIS A 85 3.71 -36.52 -3.91
C HIS A 85 2.72 -35.35 -4.03
N ILE A 86 3.21 -34.10 -4.08
CA ILE A 86 2.35 -32.96 -4.40
C ILE A 86 2.14 -32.90 -5.93
N ASP A 87 1.43 -33.87 -6.45
CA ASP A 87 1.07 -34.04 -7.85
C ASP A 87 -0.33 -33.50 -8.18
N ALA A 88 -0.88 -33.87 -9.33
CA ALA A 88 -2.20 -33.44 -9.76
C ALA A 88 -3.32 -34.05 -8.86
N ALA A 89 -3.19 -35.32 -8.47
CA ALA A 89 -4.15 -36.01 -7.60
C ALA A 89 -4.17 -35.37 -6.20
N PHE A 90 -2.99 -35.09 -5.65
CA PHE A 90 -2.86 -34.37 -4.39
C PHE A 90 -3.59 -33.01 -4.42
N ARG A 91 -3.36 -32.20 -5.45
CA ARG A 91 -4.01 -30.88 -5.62
C ARG A 91 -5.50 -30.98 -5.89
N ALA A 92 -5.97 -32.09 -6.44
CA ALA A 92 -7.39 -32.32 -6.69
C ALA A 92 -8.16 -32.74 -5.43
N ASN A 93 -7.47 -33.28 -4.41
CA ASN A 93 -8.07 -33.77 -3.18
C ASN A 93 -8.71 -32.63 -2.36
N PRO A 94 -10.04 -32.66 -2.09
CA PRO A 94 -10.71 -31.61 -1.31
C PRO A 94 -10.15 -31.44 0.10
N ALA A 95 -9.71 -32.51 0.76
CA ALA A 95 -9.11 -32.43 2.11
C ALA A 95 -7.79 -31.64 2.09
N HIS A 96 -6.95 -31.84 1.08
CA HIS A 96 -5.69 -31.10 0.95
C HIS A 96 -5.95 -29.62 0.64
N ARG A 97 -6.96 -29.31 -0.16
CA ARG A 97 -7.39 -27.92 -0.43
C ARG A 97 -7.89 -27.24 0.85
N ALA A 98 -8.67 -27.96 1.66
CA ALA A 98 -9.13 -27.46 2.96
C ALA A 98 -7.95 -27.18 3.90
N LEU A 99 -6.92 -28.04 3.94
CA LEU A 99 -5.70 -27.80 4.72
C LEU A 99 -4.95 -26.55 4.27
N PHE A 100 -4.84 -26.32 2.96
CA PHE A 100 -4.21 -25.09 2.47
C PHE A 100 -4.99 -23.83 2.88
N MET A 101 -6.31 -23.88 2.79
CA MET A 101 -7.16 -22.77 3.28
C MET A 101 -7.07 -22.60 4.80
N THR A 102 -6.97 -23.70 5.55
CA THR A 102 -6.70 -23.67 7.01
C THR A 102 -5.38 -22.98 7.32
N LEU A 103 -4.34 -23.20 6.53
CA LEU A 103 -3.06 -22.50 6.67
C LEU A 103 -3.22 -20.98 6.45
N LEU A 104 -3.96 -20.56 5.42
CA LEU A 104 -4.18 -19.14 5.13
C LEU A 104 -5.06 -18.43 6.18
N ARG A 105 -5.87 -19.19 6.92
CA ARG A 105 -6.74 -18.70 8.01
C ARG A 105 -6.09 -18.70 9.38
N GLN A 106 -4.82 -19.11 9.49
CA GLN A 106 -4.14 -19.08 10.79
C GLN A 106 -4.01 -17.64 11.30
N PRO A 107 -4.24 -17.39 12.59
CA PRO A 107 -4.13 -16.05 13.18
C PRO A 107 -2.71 -15.52 13.15
N VAL A 108 -1.71 -16.39 13.12
CA VAL A 108 -0.27 -16.05 13.14
C VAL A 108 0.51 -16.97 12.20
N GLY A 109 1.74 -16.58 11.86
CA GLY A 109 2.73 -17.45 11.23
C GLY A 109 2.57 -17.72 9.73
N ILE A 110 1.49 -17.27 9.06
CA ILE A 110 1.19 -17.53 7.64
C ILE A 110 2.40 -17.20 6.74
N THR A 111 2.94 -16.00 6.87
CA THR A 111 4.05 -15.53 6.03
C THR A 111 5.28 -16.42 6.20
N ARG A 112 5.58 -16.83 7.42
CA ARG A 112 6.71 -17.71 7.73
C ARG A 112 6.51 -19.09 7.14
N ALA A 113 5.31 -19.64 7.26
CA ALA A 113 4.95 -20.95 6.72
C ALA A 113 5.01 -20.97 5.18
N LEU A 114 4.42 -19.97 4.50
CA LEU A 114 4.48 -19.88 3.04
C LEU A 114 5.91 -19.64 2.52
N ARG A 115 6.73 -18.86 3.23
CA ARG A 115 8.15 -18.72 2.89
C ARG A 115 8.92 -20.03 3.06
N ALA A 116 8.60 -20.83 4.08
CA ALA A 116 9.16 -22.16 4.26
C ALA A 116 8.69 -23.12 3.14
N MET A 117 7.37 -23.14 2.81
CA MET A 117 6.85 -23.89 1.68
C MET A 117 7.55 -23.51 0.36
N HIS A 118 7.79 -22.23 0.15
CA HIS A 118 8.52 -21.74 -1.02
C HIS A 118 9.98 -22.22 -1.00
N ARG A 119 10.68 -22.01 0.12
CA ARG A 119 12.09 -22.41 0.30
C ARG A 119 12.30 -23.90 0.00
N TYR A 120 11.41 -24.73 0.48
CA TYR A 120 11.54 -26.20 0.33
C TYR A 120 10.81 -26.78 -0.89
N GLY A 121 10.13 -25.93 -1.69
CA GLY A 121 9.59 -26.29 -3.00
C GLY A 121 8.15 -26.77 -3.00
N GLN A 122 7.50 -26.87 -1.86
CA GLN A 122 6.10 -27.31 -1.77
C GLN A 122 5.16 -26.29 -2.42
N LEU A 123 5.38 -24.98 -2.20
CA LEU A 123 4.52 -23.94 -2.77
C LEU A 123 4.50 -23.97 -4.30
N ALA A 124 5.65 -24.15 -4.94
CA ALA A 124 5.78 -24.25 -6.40
C ALA A 124 5.11 -25.52 -6.96
N ARG A 125 5.08 -26.61 -6.20
CA ARG A 125 4.38 -27.84 -6.56
C ARG A 125 2.87 -27.74 -6.34
N TYR A 126 2.48 -27.11 -5.22
CA TYR A 126 1.07 -26.95 -4.88
C TYR A 126 0.36 -25.93 -5.78
N ILE A 127 1.04 -24.82 -6.13
CA ILE A 127 0.56 -23.83 -7.09
C ILE A 127 1.50 -23.84 -8.32
N PRO A 128 1.23 -24.64 -9.36
CA PRO A 128 2.11 -24.74 -10.52
C PRO A 128 2.34 -23.41 -11.25
N ALA A 129 1.35 -22.51 -11.24
CA ALA A 129 1.50 -21.16 -11.78
C ALA A 129 2.59 -20.37 -11.02
N PHE A 130 2.63 -20.47 -9.68
CA PHE A 130 3.70 -19.91 -8.86
C PHE A 130 5.07 -20.55 -9.18
N GLY A 131 5.08 -21.85 -9.48
CA GLY A 131 6.29 -22.55 -9.89
C GLY A 131 6.97 -21.96 -11.13
N ARG A 132 6.20 -21.39 -12.07
CA ARG A 132 6.70 -20.79 -13.30
C ARG A 132 7.44 -19.46 -13.10
N ILE A 133 7.07 -18.72 -12.08
CA ILE A 133 7.67 -17.40 -11.79
C ILE A 133 8.83 -17.45 -10.79
N VAL A 134 9.16 -18.66 -10.28
CA VAL A 134 10.24 -18.83 -9.30
C VAL A 134 11.59 -18.43 -9.90
N GLY A 135 12.21 -17.41 -9.32
CA GLY A 135 13.49 -16.87 -9.78
C GLY A 135 13.41 -16.01 -11.03
N GLN A 136 12.21 -15.69 -11.51
CA GLN A 136 12.02 -14.79 -12.65
C GLN A 136 12.33 -13.35 -12.23
N MET A 137 13.31 -12.73 -12.89
CA MET A 137 13.63 -11.31 -12.71
C MET A 137 12.70 -10.44 -13.54
N GLN A 138 12.36 -9.26 -13.01
CA GLN A 138 11.76 -8.19 -13.80
C GLN A 138 12.87 -7.25 -14.27
N HIS A 139 12.87 -6.94 -15.56
CA HIS A 139 13.84 -6.02 -16.16
C HIS A 139 13.29 -4.59 -16.19
N ASP A 140 12.87 -4.06 -15.03
CA ASP A 140 12.52 -2.66 -14.88
C ASP A 140 13.35 -2.00 -13.77
N LEU A 141 13.36 -0.66 -13.77
CA LEU A 141 14.17 0.14 -12.86
C LEU A 141 13.70 0.11 -11.40
N PHE A 142 12.57 -0.51 -11.10
CA PHE A 142 11.90 -0.38 -9.81
C PHE A 142 11.90 -1.66 -8.98
N HIS A 143 11.98 -2.84 -9.61
CA HIS A 143 11.93 -4.12 -8.91
C HIS A 143 13.32 -4.62 -8.54
N VAL A 144 13.58 -4.77 -7.24
CA VAL A 144 14.84 -5.34 -6.72
C VAL A 144 14.70 -6.83 -6.38
N TYR A 145 13.49 -7.37 -6.46
CA TYR A 145 13.17 -8.76 -6.12
C TYR A 145 12.76 -9.56 -7.35
N THR A 146 12.96 -10.88 -7.30
CA THR A 146 12.30 -11.80 -8.25
C THR A 146 10.78 -11.80 -8.01
N VAL A 147 9.99 -12.14 -9.03
CA VAL A 147 8.52 -12.11 -8.97
C VAL A 147 7.98 -12.92 -7.78
N ASP A 148 8.55 -14.09 -7.53
CA ASP A 148 8.17 -14.96 -6.40
C ASP A 148 8.48 -14.32 -5.02
N GLU A 149 9.61 -13.65 -4.87
CA GLU A 149 9.95 -12.95 -3.62
C GLU A 149 9.12 -11.68 -3.45
N HIS A 150 8.81 -10.97 -4.53
CA HIS A 150 7.89 -9.84 -4.52
C HIS A 150 6.51 -10.26 -4.01
N ILE A 151 5.91 -11.29 -4.60
CA ILE A 151 4.60 -11.85 -4.18
C ILE A 151 4.57 -12.17 -2.68
N LEU A 152 5.60 -12.87 -2.18
CA LEU A 152 5.68 -13.20 -0.76
C LEU A 152 5.93 -11.97 0.14
N THR A 153 6.54 -10.93 -0.40
CA THR A 153 6.73 -9.66 0.29
C THR A 153 5.43 -8.87 0.34
N VAL A 154 4.66 -8.83 -0.75
CA VAL A 154 3.31 -8.23 -0.78
C VAL A 154 2.39 -8.92 0.24
N LEU A 155 2.34 -10.24 0.27
CA LEU A 155 1.58 -10.98 1.26
C LEU A 155 2.02 -10.65 2.70
N ARG A 156 3.33 -10.57 2.96
CA ARG A 156 3.84 -10.12 4.25
C ARG A 156 3.35 -8.71 4.61
N ASN A 157 3.33 -7.79 3.64
CA ASN A 157 2.87 -6.42 3.88
C ASN A 157 1.37 -6.38 4.22
N VAL A 158 0.53 -7.12 3.49
CA VAL A 158 -0.90 -7.27 3.85
C VAL A 158 -1.04 -7.80 5.28
N ARG A 159 -0.24 -8.81 5.63
CA ARG A 159 -0.25 -9.40 6.97
C ARG A 159 0.21 -8.42 8.07
N ARG A 160 1.14 -7.52 7.76
CA ARG A 160 1.60 -6.47 8.71
C ARG A 160 0.48 -5.51 9.12
N PHE A 161 -0.47 -5.24 8.25
CA PHE A 161 -1.60 -4.36 8.58
C PHE A 161 -2.48 -4.93 9.70
N THR A 162 -2.50 -6.26 9.92
CA THR A 162 -3.27 -6.88 11.00
C THR A 162 -2.54 -6.85 12.36
N VAL A 163 -1.29 -6.37 12.40
CA VAL A 163 -0.47 -6.34 13.62
C VAL A 163 -0.64 -4.99 14.31
N SER A 164 -1.32 -4.96 15.44
CA SER A 164 -1.68 -3.73 16.17
C SER A 164 -0.48 -2.85 16.55
N THR A 165 0.65 -3.46 16.93
CA THR A 165 1.88 -2.74 17.27
C THR A 165 2.51 -2.01 16.08
N LEU A 166 2.14 -2.37 14.85
CA LEU A 166 2.61 -1.76 13.60
C LEU A 166 1.58 -0.81 12.97
N ALA A 167 0.42 -0.60 13.62
CA ALA A 167 -0.66 0.23 13.08
C ALA A 167 -0.24 1.69 12.81
N HIS A 168 0.77 2.19 13.51
CA HIS A 168 1.31 3.53 13.30
C HIS A 168 2.00 3.72 11.94
N GLU A 169 2.50 2.64 11.31
CA GLU A 169 3.13 2.71 9.99
C GLU A 169 2.12 2.99 8.85
N PHE A 170 0.89 2.46 8.98
CA PHE A 170 -0.18 2.54 8.00
C PHE A 170 -1.54 2.64 8.68
N PRO A 171 -1.88 3.79 9.29
CA PRO A 171 -3.08 3.91 10.12
C PRO A 171 -4.39 3.59 9.37
N LEU A 172 -4.52 4.04 8.12
CA LEU A 172 -5.71 3.74 7.32
C LEU A 172 -5.79 2.25 6.97
N ALA A 173 -4.70 1.65 6.47
CA ALA A 173 -4.67 0.23 6.13
C ALA A 173 -4.97 -0.66 7.34
N SER A 174 -4.42 -0.33 8.52
CA SER A 174 -4.68 -1.09 9.76
C SER A 174 -6.13 -0.98 10.22
N ARG A 175 -6.77 0.18 10.06
CA ARG A 175 -8.20 0.31 10.34
C ARG A 175 -9.07 -0.49 9.37
N LEU A 176 -8.74 -0.45 8.08
CA LEU A 176 -9.50 -1.16 7.05
C LEU A 176 -9.40 -2.67 7.19
N ILE A 177 -8.20 -3.20 7.42
CA ILE A 177 -8.01 -4.66 7.57
C ILE A 177 -8.68 -5.18 8.85
N ALA A 178 -8.75 -4.38 9.91
CA ALA A 178 -9.41 -4.75 11.16
C ALA A 178 -10.92 -4.99 11.00
N SER A 179 -11.55 -4.34 10.02
CA SER A 179 -12.96 -4.54 9.67
C SER A 179 -13.18 -5.52 8.51
N PHE A 180 -12.12 -6.12 7.99
CA PHE A 180 -12.20 -7.05 6.86
C PHE A 180 -12.44 -8.48 7.35
N GLU A 181 -13.63 -9.02 7.14
CA GLU A 181 -14.08 -10.28 7.73
C GLU A 181 -13.25 -11.49 7.31
N LYS A 182 -12.81 -11.53 6.03
CA LYS A 182 -12.10 -12.66 5.42
C LYS A 182 -10.73 -12.23 4.89
N PRO A 183 -9.74 -11.93 5.75
CA PRO A 183 -8.42 -11.44 5.30
C PRO A 183 -7.66 -12.42 4.42
N GLU A 184 -7.99 -13.72 4.45
CA GLU A 184 -7.43 -14.73 3.54
C GLU A 184 -7.71 -14.43 2.07
N LEU A 185 -8.76 -13.68 1.72
CA LEU A 185 -9.04 -13.26 0.35
C LEU A 185 -7.97 -12.29 -0.16
N LEU A 186 -7.50 -11.39 0.72
CA LEU A 186 -6.39 -10.49 0.41
C LEU A 186 -5.06 -11.23 0.29
N TYR A 187 -4.84 -12.29 1.08
CA TYR A 187 -3.65 -13.13 0.95
C TYR A 187 -3.65 -13.90 -0.36
N LEU A 188 -4.81 -14.40 -0.81
CA LEU A 188 -4.97 -15.01 -2.12
C LEU A 188 -4.74 -14.00 -3.23
N ALA A 189 -5.33 -12.80 -3.16
CA ALA A 189 -5.10 -11.75 -4.12
C ALA A 189 -3.59 -11.38 -4.20
N ALA A 190 -2.90 -11.27 -3.06
CA ALA A 190 -1.47 -11.05 -3.01
C ALA A 190 -0.65 -12.20 -3.62
N LEU A 191 -1.08 -13.47 -3.46
CA LEU A 191 -0.41 -14.61 -4.08
C LEU A 191 -0.57 -14.65 -5.59
N PHE A 192 -1.65 -14.10 -6.12
CA PHE A 192 -2.03 -14.24 -7.54
C PHE A 192 -1.86 -12.97 -8.37
N HIS A 193 -1.67 -11.77 -7.80
CA HIS A 193 -1.67 -10.51 -8.56
C HIS A 193 -0.64 -10.49 -9.70
N ASP A 194 0.52 -11.09 -9.50
CA ASP A 194 1.63 -11.15 -10.43
C ASP A 194 1.93 -12.58 -10.95
N ILE A 195 1.07 -13.55 -10.68
CA ILE A 195 1.31 -14.98 -10.92
C ILE A 195 1.49 -15.33 -12.39
N ALA A 196 0.98 -14.50 -13.29
CA ALA A 196 1.01 -14.71 -14.74
C ALA A 196 2.09 -13.89 -15.46
N LYS A 197 2.97 -13.19 -14.73
CA LYS A 197 4.08 -12.45 -15.34
C LYS A 197 4.97 -13.37 -16.20
N GLY A 198 5.40 -12.86 -17.34
CA GLY A 198 6.25 -13.59 -18.29
C GLY A 198 5.53 -14.61 -19.17
N ARG A 199 4.19 -14.68 -19.12
CA ARG A 199 3.40 -15.64 -19.94
C ARG A 199 3.02 -15.11 -21.33
N GLY A 200 3.36 -13.83 -21.61
CA GLY A 200 2.86 -13.11 -22.79
C GLY A 200 1.40 -12.65 -22.61
N GLY A 201 1.07 -11.47 -23.14
CA GLY A 201 -0.24 -10.83 -22.92
C GLY A 201 -0.35 -10.10 -21.59
N ASP A 202 -1.56 -9.69 -21.23
CA ASP A 202 -1.82 -8.98 -19.96
C ASP A 202 -1.79 -9.98 -18.78
N HIS A 203 -0.82 -9.79 -17.91
CA HIS A 203 -0.63 -10.66 -16.74
C HIS A 203 -1.77 -10.52 -15.70
N SER A 204 -2.45 -9.38 -15.65
CA SER A 204 -3.58 -9.15 -14.74
C SER A 204 -4.79 -9.97 -15.17
N GLU A 205 -5.12 -9.98 -16.48
CA GLU A 205 -6.21 -10.78 -17.03
C GLU A 205 -5.93 -12.29 -16.89
N LEU A 206 -4.72 -12.72 -17.25
CA LEU A 206 -4.31 -14.12 -17.12
C LEU A 206 -4.28 -14.58 -15.66
N GLY A 207 -3.78 -13.71 -14.77
CA GLY A 207 -3.75 -13.94 -13.33
C GLY A 207 -5.14 -14.04 -12.72
N MET A 208 -6.07 -13.18 -13.16
CA MET A 208 -7.49 -13.21 -12.76
C MET A 208 -8.14 -14.58 -13.06
N ILE A 209 -7.89 -15.14 -14.25
CA ILE A 209 -8.42 -16.46 -14.63
C ILE A 209 -7.86 -17.56 -13.72
N ASP A 210 -6.55 -17.53 -13.44
CA ASP A 210 -5.91 -18.49 -12.58
C ASP A 210 -6.41 -18.37 -11.13
N ALA A 211 -6.55 -17.16 -10.62
CA ALA A 211 -7.05 -16.86 -9.27
C ALA A 211 -8.49 -17.35 -9.09
N ARG A 212 -9.39 -17.01 -10.02
CA ARG A 212 -10.80 -17.47 -10.01
C ARG A 212 -10.90 -18.99 -9.98
N ARG A 213 -10.14 -19.67 -10.84
CA ARG A 213 -10.09 -21.14 -10.88
C ARG A 213 -9.61 -21.72 -9.56
N PHE A 214 -8.52 -21.18 -9.00
CA PHE A 214 -7.96 -21.63 -7.76
C PHE A 214 -8.94 -21.46 -6.60
N CYS A 215 -9.55 -20.29 -6.45
CA CYS A 215 -10.52 -20.00 -5.39
C CYS A 215 -11.71 -20.96 -5.42
N ARG A 216 -12.32 -21.16 -6.60
CA ARG A 216 -13.44 -22.11 -6.75
C ARG A 216 -13.05 -23.56 -6.41
N GLN A 217 -11.84 -23.97 -6.84
CA GLN A 217 -11.33 -25.31 -6.52
C GLN A 217 -11.07 -25.50 -5.02
N HIS A 218 -10.78 -24.41 -4.28
CA HIS A 218 -10.53 -24.42 -2.83
C HIS A 218 -11.79 -24.13 -2.01
N GLY A 219 -12.96 -24.22 -2.62
CA GLY A 219 -14.24 -24.15 -1.90
C GLY A 219 -14.69 -22.75 -1.50
N LEU A 220 -14.10 -21.69 -2.10
CA LEU A 220 -14.63 -20.34 -1.93
C LEU A 220 -15.93 -20.21 -2.71
N ASP A 221 -16.90 -19.51 -2.14
CA ASP A 221 -18.14 -19.17 -2.82
C ASP A 221 -17.90 -18.25 -4.01
N LYS A 222 -18.97 -17.98 -4.78
CA LYS A 222 -18.89 -17.15 -5.98
C LYS A 222 -18.49 -15.70 -5.64
N PRO A 223 -19.10 -15.00 -4.65
CA PRO A 223 -18.69 -13.65 -4.27
C PRO A 223 -17.22 -13.54 -3.87
N ASP A 224 -16.73 -14.42 -3.01
CA ASP A 224 -15.34 -14.43 -2.55
C ASP A 224 -14.36 -14.71 -3.71
N SER A 225 -14.70 -15.68 -4.58
CA SER A 225 -13.89 -16.02 -5.75
C SER A 225 -13.81 -14.86 -6.75
N GLU A 226 -14.91 -14.15 -6.96
CA GLU A 226 -14.95 -13.00 -7.87
C GLU A 226 -14.23 -11.78 -7.26
N LEU A 227 -14.28 -11.57 -5.94
CA LEU A 227 -13.50 -10.52 -5.28
C LEU A 227 -11.99 -10.73 -5.48
N VAL A 228 -11.49 -11.95 -5.23
CA VAL A 228 -10.05 -12.25 -5.42
C VAL A 228 -9.66 -12.09 -6.88
N ALA A 229 -10.46 -12.60 -7.81
CA ALA A 229 -10.21 -12.48 -9.26
C ALA A 229 -10.18 -11.02 -9.70
N TRP A 230 -11.15 -10.22 -9.28
CA TRP A 230 -11.24 -8.79 -9.58
C TRP A 230 -10.04 -8.02 -8.98
N LEU A 231 -9.62 -8.33 -7.76
CA LEU A 231 -8.43 -7.71 -7.16
C LEU A 231 -7.16 -7.97 -7.98
N VAL A 232 -7.01 -9.20 -8.49
CA VAL A 232 -5.88 -9.55 -9.36
C VAL A 232 -5.92 -8.79 -10.69
N GLU A 233 -7.10 -8.68 -11.30
CA GLU A 233 -7.30 -7.92 -12.54
C GLU A 233 -7.01 -6.43 -12.34
N MET A 234 -7.49 -5.86 -11.23
CA MET A 234 -7.49 -4.42 -10.99
C MET A 234 -6.32 -3.91 -10.16
N HIS A 235 -5.36 -4.77 -9.78
CA HIS A 235 -4.30 -4.42 -8.81
C HIS A 235 -3.47 -3.18 -9.19
N LEU A 236 -3.29 -2.89 -10.49
CA LEU A 236 -2.54 -1.73 -10.98
C LEU A 236 -3.39 -0.46 -11.12
N VAL A 237 -4.72 -0.57 -11.11
CA VAL A 237 -5.60 0.55 -11.48
C VAL A 237 -5.50 1.68 -10.46
N MET A 238 -5.59 1.39 -9.16
CA MET A 238 -5.54 2.43 -8.13
C MET A 238 -4.17 3.15 -8.11
N SER A 239 -3.08 2.40 -8.27
CA SER A 239 -1.72 2.98 -8.37
C SER A 239 -1.57 3.87 -9.60
N ARG A 240 -2.14 3.46 -10.75
CA ARG A 240 -2.10 4.24 -11.98
C ARG A 240 -2.92 5.54 -11.85
N THR A 241 -4.16 5.42 -11.40
CA THR A 241 -5.04 6.60 -11.22
C THR A 241 -4.44 7.60 -10.24
N SER A 242 -3.94 7.15 -9.07
CA SER A 242 -3.38 8.05 -8.07
C SER A 242 -2.10 8.78 -8.50
N GLN A 243 -1.31 8.20 -9.41
CA GLN A 243 0.00 8.77 -9.80
C GLN A 243 0.00 9.44 -11.18
N LYS A 244 -0.99 9.18 -12.05
CA LYS A 244 -1.00 9.65 -13.44
C LYS A 244 -2.21 10.49 -13.82
N GLU A 245 -3.25 10.52 -12.99
CA GLU A 245 -4.48 11.25 -13.25
C GLU A 245 -4.69 12.32 -12.18
N ASP A 246 -5.43 13.37 -12.51
CA ASP A 246 -5.79 14.41 -11.54
C ASP A 246 -6.91 13.88 -10.61
N THR A 247 -6.53 13.38 -9.45
CA THR A 247 -7.47 12.87 -8.44
C THR A 247 -8.33 13.96 -7.78
N SER A 248 -8.15 15.23 -8.16
CA SER A 248 -9.04 16.33 -7.79
C SER A 248 -10.16 16.56 -8.81
N ASP A 249 -10.08 15.95 -9.99
CA ASP A 249 -11.11 16.00 -11.01
C ASP A 249 -12.28 15.05 -10.64
N PRO A 250 -13.51 15.59 -10.47
CA PRO A 250 -14.69 14.78 -10.19
C PRO A 250 -14.97 13.69 -11.24
N GLU A 251 -14.61 13.91 -12.51
CA GLU A 251 -14.81 12.92 -13.58
C GLU A 251 -13.86 11.72 -13.41
N VAL A 252 -12.60 11.97 -13.04
CA VAL A 252 -11.62 10.93 -12.73
C VAL A 252 -12.09 10.10 -11.53
N ILE A 253 -12.57 10.77 -10.46
CA ILE A 253 -13.11 10.08 -9.29
C ILE A 253 -14.36 9.28 -9.64
N ALA A 254 -15.27 9.82 -10.46
CA ALA A 254 -16.47 9.10 -10.89
C ALA A 254 -16.10 7.86 -11.71
N ALA A 255 -15.22 7.99 -12.71
CA ALA A 255 -14.77 6.88 -13.54
C ALA A 255 -14.05 5.79 -12.73
N PHE A 256 -13.26 6.17 -11.72
CA PHE A 256 -12.63 5.21 -10.81
C PHE A 256 -13.65 4.54 -9.89
N ALA A 257 -14.62 5.30 -9.33
CA ALA A 257 -15.70 4.77 -8.50
C ALA A 257 -16.56 3.76 -9.25
N ASP A 258 -16.90 4.03 -10.52
CA ASP A 258 -17.67 3.13 -11.38
C ASP A 258 -16.92 1.81 -11.63
N LYS A 259 -15.58 1.85 -11.82
CA LYS A 259 -14.74 0.64 -11.94
C LYS A 259 -14.70 -0.17 -10.64
N VAL A 260 -14.67 0.49 -9.50
CA VAL A 260 -14.60 -0.15 -8.18
C VAL A 260 -15.94 -0.74 -7.76
N GLY A 261 -17.01 0.01 -7.92
CA GLY A 261 -18.39 -0.41 -7.72
C GLY A 261 -18.91 -0.31 -6.28
N ASP A 262 -18.13 -0.71 -5.29
CA ASP A 262 -18.59 -0.71 -3.89
C ASP A 262 -17.46 -0.42 -2.87
N PRO A 263 -17.80 0.00 -1.63
CA PRO A 263 -16.81 0.33 -0.59
C PRO A 263 -15.95 -0.84 -0.13
N HIS A 264 -16.43 -2.08 -0.19
CA HIS A 264 -15.68 -3.26 0.23
C HIS A 264 -14.55 -3.55 -0.77
N ARG A 265 -14.86 -3.51 -2.08
CA ARG A 265 -13.84 -3.60 -3.15
C ARG A 265 -12.84 -2.47 -3.07
N LEU A 266 -13.29 -1.24 -2.78
CA LEU A 266 -12.41 -0.09 -2.60
C LEU A 266 -11.40 -0.32 -1.47
N ALA A 267 -11.86 -0.80 -0.30
CA ALA A 267 -11.00 -1.09 0.83
C ALA A 267 -9.99 -2.21 0.50
N ALA A 268 -10.46 -3.28 -0.13
CA ALA A 268 -9.61 -4.40 -0.54
C ALA A 268 -8.53 -3.98 -1.55
N LEU A 269 -8.91 -3.18 -2.56
CA LEU A 269 -7.98 -2.68 -3.58
C LEU A 269 -6.95 -1.73 -2.96
N TYR A 270 -7.34 -0.84 -2.06
CA TYR A 270 -6.42 0.04 -1.33
C TYR A 270 -5.39 -0.77 -0.54
N LEU A 271 -5.84 -1.78 0.22
CA LEU A 271 -4.97 -2.65 1.02
C LEU A 271 -3.95 -3.39 0.13
N LEU A 272 -4.41 -3.96 -0.98
CA LEU A 272 -3.53 -4.67 -1.92
C LEU A 272 -2.54 -3.71 -2.57
N THR A 273 -2.99 -2.53 -3.04
CA THR A 273 -2.14 -1.53 -3.72
C THR A 273 -1.04 -1.00 -2.79
N VAL A 274 -1.36 -0.66 -1.53
CA VAL A 274 -0.35 -0.22 -0.56
C VAL A 274 0.67 -1.31 -0.29
N ALA A 275 0.22 -2.57 -0.14
CA ALA A 275 1.09 -3.71 0.11
C ALA A 275 2.01 -3.99 -1.09
N ASP A 276 1.51 -3.87 -2.32
CA ASP A 276 2.22 -4.09 -3.57
C ASP A 276 3.32 -3.03 -3.78
N ILE A 277 2.99 -1.74 -3.75
CA ILE A 277 3.96 -0.65 -3.92
C ILE A 277 5.09 -0.77 -2.87
N ARG A 278 4.76 -1.09 -1.62
CA ARG A 278 5.77 -1.37 -0.59
C ARG A 278 6.60 -2.61 -0.86
N GLY A 279 6.01 -3.58 -1.55
CA GLY A 279 6.66 -4.85 -1.90
C GLY A 279 7.65 -4.73 -3.06
N THR A 280 7.55 -3.69 -3.87
CA THR A 280 8.37 -3.50 -5.08
C THR A 280 9.81 -3.16 -4.73
N SER A 281 10.02 -2.13 -3.90
CA SER A 281 11.34 -1.71 -3.40
C SER A 281 11.18 -0.78 -2.20
N PRO A 282 12.11 -0.78 -1.23
CA PRO A 282 12.11 0.19 -0.12
C PRO A 282 12.14 1.65 -0.57
N LYS A 283 12.68 1.94 -1.77
CA LYS A 283 12.80 3.29 -2.34
C LYS A 283 11.55 3.76 -3.08
N VAL A 284 10.64 2.86 -3.44
CA VAL A 284 9.46 3.19 -4.24
C VAL A 284 8.34 3.80 -3.38
N TRP A 285 8.21 3.38 -2.13
CA TRP A 285 7.27 3.94 -1.19
C TRP A 285 7.81 5.22 -0.55
N ASN A 286 6.99 6.26 -0.52
CA ASN A 286 7.23 7.46 0.26
C ASN A 286 5.89 8.02 0.81
N ALA A 287 5.96 8.96 1.75
CA ALA A 287 4.77 9.56 2.37
C ALA A 287 3.85 10.25 1.35
N TRP A 288 4.43 10.80 0.29
CA TRP A 288 3.70 11.42 -0.81
C TRP A 288 2.80 10.43 -1.56
N LYS A 289 3.32 9.29 -1.99
CA LYS A 289 2.53 8.24 -2.64
C LYS A 289 1.44 7.70 -1.71
N GLY A 290 1.77 7.55 -0.43
CA GLY A 290 0.80 7.19 0.59
C GLY A 290 -0.37 8.16 0.65
N LYS A 291 -0.06 9.46 0.64
CA LYS A 291 -1.07 10.53 0.66
C LYS A 291 -1.95 10.53 -0.59
N LEU A 292 -1.37 10.37 -1.78
CA LEU A 292 -2.14 10.28 -3.03
C LEU A 292 -3.14 9.12 -3.02
N LEU A 293 -2.73 7.95 -2.52
CA LEU A 293 -3.60 6.77 -2.40
C LEU A 293 -4.71 6.99 -1.38
N GLU A 294 -4.40 7.62 -0.23
CA GLU A 294 -5.40 7.96 0.78
C GLU A 294 -6.42 8.97 0.26
N ASP A 295 -5.98 10.00 -0.46
CA ASP A 295 -6.85 11.02 -1.03
C ASP A 295 -7.79 10.41 -2.07
N LEU A 296 -7.27 9.56 -2.98
CA LEU A 296 -8.09 8.82 -3.93
C LEU A 296 -9.10 7.90 -3.22
N TYR A 297 -8.67 7.18 -2.18
CA TYR A 297 -9.54 6.32 -1.38
C TYR A 297 -10.69 7.13 -0.77
N HIS A 298 -10.39 8.24 -0.11
CA HIS A 298 -11.41 9.04 0.58
C HIS A 298 -12.38 9.71 -0.39
N ALA A 299 -11.89 10.26 -1.51
CA ALA A 299 -12.71 10.85 -2.55
C ALA A 299 -13.66 9.82 -3.19
N THR A 300 -13.13 8.64 -3.53
CA THR A 300 -13.94 7.54 -4.10
C THR A 300 -14.96 7.02 -3.11
N ARG A 301 -14.59 6.86 -1.84
CA ARG A 301 -15.52 6.42 -0.79
C ARG A 301 -16.67 7.40 -0.61
N ALA A 302 -16.38 8.70 -0.63
CA ALA A 302 -17.39 9.74 -0.55
C ALA A 302 -18.35 9.69 -1.75
N ARG A 303 -17.82 9.45 -2.96
CA ARG A 303 -18.62 9.31 -4.19
C ARG A 303 -19.54 8.08 -4.15
N LEU A 304 -19.03 6.92 -3.67
CA LEU A 304 -19.78 5.68 -3.52
C LEU A 304 -20.89 5.78 -2.44
N ALA A 305 -20.72 6.65 -1.45
CA ALA A 305 -21.70 6.88 -0.39
C ALA A 305 -22.90 7.76 -0.82
N GLY A 306 -22.83 8.38 -2.01
CA GLY A 306 -23.91 9.23 -2.54
C GLY A 306 -23.81 10.71 -2.16
N SER A 307 -24.65 11.55 -2.78
CA SER A 307 -24.61 13.02 -2.64
C SER A 307 -24.90 13.53 -1.21
N ASP A 308 -25.84 12.93 -0.52
CA ASP A 308 -26.22 13.35 0.83
C ASP A 308 -25.11 13.12 1.84
N GLN A 309 -24.42 11.99 1.73
CA GLN A 309 -23.25 11.69 2.57
C GLN A 309 -22.06 12.59 2.24
N ALA A 310 -21.90 12.99 0.98
CA ALA A 310 -20.84 13.93 0.59
C ALA A 310 -21.06 15.32 1.22
N MET A 311 -22.29 15.81 1.24
CA MET A 311 -22.63 17.07 1.89
C MET A 311 -22.45 17.02 3.41
N ALA A 312 -22.87 15.93 4.05
CA ALA A 312 -22.65 15.70 5.49
C ALA A 312 -21.15 15.66 5.83
N ASN A 313 -20.34 15.03 4.99
CA ASN A 313 -18.89 14.97 5.16
C ASN A 313 -18.24 16.37 5.02
N ILE A 314 -18.73 17.22 4.12
CA ILE A 314 -18.26 18.62 3.98
C ILE A 314 -18.59 19.40 5.25
N ALA A 315 -19.81 19.31 5.75
CA ALA A 315 -20.22 19.97 6.98
C ALA A 315 -19.37 19.53 8.19
N ALA A 316 -19.10 18.23 8.29
CA ALA A 316 -18.23 17.69 9.33
C ALA A 316 -16.80 18.22 9.22
N LYS A 317 -16.23 18.31 8.01
CA LYS A 317 -14.89 18.90 7.77
C LYS A 317 -14.85 20.40 8.13
N GLN A 318 -15.90 21.14 7.81
CA GLN A 318 -16.00 22.56 8.17
C GLN A 318 -16.03 22.73 9.68
N GLU A 319 -16.82 21.91 10.39
CA GLU A 319 -16.90 21.99 11.85
C GLU A 319 -15.56 21.61 12.51
N GLU A 320 -14.91 20.55 12.05
CA GLU A 320 -13.57 20.18 12.54
C GLU A 320 -12.52 21.27 12.24
N ALA A 321 -12.61 21.94 11.10
CA ALA A 321 -11.75 23.07 10.77
C ALA A 321 -12.02 24.28 11.68
N ARG A 322 -13.28 24.55 12.07
CA ARG A 322 -13.64 25.59 13.07
C ARG A 322 -13.05 25.27 14.44
N ILE A 323 -13.11 24.00 14.86
CA ILE A 323 -12.45 23.54 16.11
C ILE A 323 -10.95 23.81 16.04
N ASN A 324 -10.29 23.48 14.93
CA ASN A 324 -8.86 23.76 14.75
C ASN A 324 -8.55 25.27 14.78
N LEU A 325 -9.41 26.12 14.21
CA LEU A 325 -9.25 27.56 14.29
C LEU A 325 -9.39 28.07 15.74
N ALA A 326 -10.34 27.53 16.50
CA ALA A 326 -10.53 27.89 17.89
C ALA A 326 -9.29 27.54 18.76
N LEU A 327 -8.56 26.47 18.46
CA LEU A 327 -7.29 26.14 19.12
C LEU A 327 -6.21 27.22 18.92
N TYR A 328 -6.32 28.03 17.86
CA TYR A 328 -5.47 29.20 17.62
C TYR A 328 -6.05 30.51 18.18
N GLY A 329 -7.08 30.42 19.01
CA GLY A 329 -7.73 31.60 19.63
C GLY A 329 -8.60 32.41 18.65
N LEU A 330 -9.04 31.81 17.54
CA LEU A 330 -9.86 32.48 16.54
C LEU A 330 -11.36 32.28 16.83
N PRO A 331 -12.21 33.29 16.56
CA PRO A 331 -13.65 33.15 16.72
C PRO A 331 -14.24 32.14 15.71
N LYS A 332 -15.43 31.59 15.99
CA LYS A 332 -16.06 30.57 15.17
C LYS A 332 -16.39 31.00 13.73
N ASP A 333 -16.61 32.28 13.51
CA ASP A 333 -16.91 32.92 12.25
C ASP A 333 -15.67 33.38 11.46
N ALA A 334 -14.46 33.16 12.00
CA ALA A 334 -13.21 33.62 11.38
C ALA A 334 -12.96 33.11 9.94
N ALA A 335 -13.61 32.01 9.57
CA ALA A 335 -13.50 31.41 8.24
C ALA A 335 -14.59 31.84 7.28
N ASP A 336 -15.71 32.41 7.76
CA ASP A 336 -16.94 32.61 6.99
C ASP A 336 -16.74 33.57 5.82
N ALA A 337 -15.95 34.64 6.02
CA ALA A 337 -15.59 35.59 4.98
C ALA A 337 -14.90 34.93 3.75
N LEU A 338 -14.09 33.91 3.97
CA LEU A 338 -13.46 33.14 2.89
C LEU A 338 -14.41 32.05 2.36
N TRP A 339 -15.02 31.27 3.24
CA TRP A 339 -15.80 30.09 2.86
C TRP A 339 -17.06 30.37 2.04
N GLN A 340 -17.68 31.55 2.19
CA GLN A 340 -18.82 31.97 1.35
C GLN A 340 -18.45 32.06 -0.15
N HIS A 341 -17.17 32.22 -0.48
CA HIS A 341 -16.64 32.28 -1.83
C HIS A 341 -16.11 30.95 -2.36
N LEU A 342 -16.20 29.86 -1.56
CA LEU A 342 -15.72 28.54 -1.90
C LEU A 342 -16.89 27.59 -2.20
N ASP A 343 -16.66 26.65 -3.07
CA ASP A 343 -17.63 25.62 -3.43
C ASP A 343 -17.33 24.27 -2.74
N ALA A 344 -18.21 23.28 -2.96
CA ALA A 344 -18.05 21.94 -2.42
C ALA A 344 -16.74 21.26 -2.84
N ARG A 345 -16.25 21.57 -4.07
CA ARG A 345 -15.01 20.98 -4.62
C ARG A 345 -13.80 21.34 -3.75
N TYR A 346 -13.74 22.58 -3.27
CA TYR A 346 -12.68 23.01 -2.36
C TYR A 346 -12.65 22.15 -1.09
N PHE A 347 -13.78 21.98 -0.40
CA PHE A 347 -13.85 21.21 0.85
C PHE A 347 -13.60 19.71 0.64
N MET A 348 -13.92 19.18 -0.52
CA MET A 348 -13.57 17.80 -0.86
C MET A 348 -12.07 17.62 -1.06
N ARG A 349 -11.42 18.60 -1.70
CA ARG A 349 -10.02 18.55 -2.15
C ARG A 349 -9.01 18.77 -1.04
N TYR A 350 -9.34 19.62 -0.05
CA TYR A 350 -8.41 20.00 1.01
C TYR A 350 -8.64 19.20 2.30
N SER A 351 -7.55 18.94 3.05
CA SER A 351 -7.64 18.37 4.39
C SER A 351 -8.18 19.41 5.39
N VAL A 352 -8.74 18.94 6.51
CA VAL A 352 -9.19 19.81 7.60
C VAL A 352 -8.09 20.77 8.07
N ARG A 353 -6.84 20.30 8.15
CA ARG A 353 -5.67 21.11 8.52
C ARG A 353 -5.35 22.19 7.50
N ASP A 354 -5.48 21.86 6.21
CA ASP A 354 -5.28 22.83 5.13
C ASP A 354 -6.38 23.88 5.14
N ILE A 355 -7.65 23.48 5.25
CA ILE A 355 -8.81 24.35 5.33
C ILE A 355 -8.66 25.35 6.49
N ALA A 356 -8.30 24.89 7.68
CA ALA A 356 -8.09 25.73 8.84
C ALA A 356 -6.88 26.66 8.67
N TRP A 357 -5.76 26.15 8.11
CA TRP A 357 -4.57 26.96 7.87
C TRP A 357 -4.81 28.06 6.84
N GLN A 358 -5.45 27.75 5.72
CA GLN A 358 -5.77 28.72 4.67
C GLN A 358 -6.74 29.78 5.19
N ALA A 359 -7.82 29.38 5.89
CA ALA A 359 -8.74 30.34 6.50
C ALA A 359 -8.03 31.27 7.49
N ARG A 360 -7.11 30.76 8.33
CA ARG A 360 -6.31 31.57 9.26
C ARG A 360 -5.42 32.57 8.54
N MET A 361 -4.77 32.17 7.42
CA MET A 361 -3.86 33.05 6.68
C MET A 361 -4.60 34.13 5.88
N LEU A 362 -5.83 33.83 5.43
CA LEU A 362 -6.57 34.69 4.51
C LEU A 362 -7.69 35.52 5.14
N ARG A 363 -8.02 35.32 6.44
CA ARG A 363 -9.18 35.90 7.11
C ARG A 363 -9.34 37.43 6.92
N TRP A 364 -8.23 38.18 6.82
CA TRP A 364 -8.21 39.63 6.63
C TRP A 364 -7.80 40.03 5.19
N ARG A 365 -7.62 39.11 4.29
CA ARG A 365 -7.06 39.27 2.96
C ARG A 365 -7.95 38.74 1.84
N VAL A 366 -9.22 38.43 2.13
CA VAL A 366 -10.15 37.79 1.17
C VAL A 366 -10.36 38.66 -0.09
N THR A 367 -10.31 39.97 0.02
CA THR A 367 -10.46 40.90 -1.08
C THR A 367 -9.19 41.71 -1.35
N SER A 368 -8.03 41.23 -0.92
CA SER A 368 -6.76 41.94 -1.12
C SER A 368 -6.38 41.98 -2.60
N PRO A 369 -6.06 43.14 -3.16
CA PRO A 369 -5.57 43.26 -4.53
C PRO A 369 -4.15 42.70 -4.67
N ASP A 370 -3.38 42.65 -3.57
CA ASP A 370 -2.01 42.18 -3.55
C ASP A 370 -1.98 40.67 -3.39
N ALA A 371 -1.01 40.00 -4.02
CA ALA A 371 -0.78 38.59 -3.86
C ALA A 371 -0.39 38.24 -2.42
N VAL A 372 -1.11 37.31 -1.84
CA VAL A 372 -0.79 36.72 -0.52
C VAL A 372 -0.09 35.39 -0.74
N VAL A 373 1.18 35.31 -0.38
CA VAL A 373 1.95 34.07 -0.39
C VAL A 373 2.25 33.66 1.05
N ARG A 374 1.97 32.41 1.41
CA ARG A 374 2.29 31.81 2.71
C ARG A 374 2.94 30.46 2.53
N ALA A 375 3.97 30.22 3.29
CA ALA A 375 4.70 28.95 3.24
C ALA A 375 4.77 28.30 4.63
N ARG A 376 4.73 26.98 4.67
CA ARG A 376 4.95 26.17 5.88
C ARG A 376 5.69 24.89 5.53
N LEU A 377 6.27 24.23 6.54
CA LEU A 377 6.72 22.86 6.38
C LEU A 377 5.55 21.98 5.96
N SER A 378 5.80 21.06 5.05
CA SER A 378 4.76 20.13 4.62
C SER A 378 4.19 19.39 5.82
N PRO A 379 2.87 19.37 6.02
CA PRO A 379 2.26 18.51 7.05
C PRO A 379 2.33 17.03 6.70
N VAL A 380 2.74 16.71 5.47
CA VAL A 380 2.82 15.35 4.94
C VAL A 380 4.16 15.18 4.20
N GLY A 381 5.08 14.42 4.79
CA GLY A 381 6.37 14.13 4.18
C GLY A 381 7.37 15.29 4.23
N GLU A 382 8.37 15.25 3.35
CA GLU A 382 9.43 16.25 3.24
C GLU A 382 9.02 17.41 2.32
N GLY A 383 9.70 18.55 2.48
CA GLY A 383 9.48 19.74 1.66
C GLY A 383 8.61 20.81 2.32
N ILE A 384 8.12 21.74 1.53
CA ILE A 384 7.27 22.86 1.97
C ILE A 384 5.96 22.90 1.22
N GLN A 385 4.93 23.39 1.90
CA GLN A 385 3.64 23.71 1.28
C GLN A 385 3.53 25.22 1.16
N VAL A 386 3.20 25.68 -0.06
CA VAL A 386 3.07 27.11 -0.40
C VAL A 386 1.63 27.39 -0.82
N LEU A 387 1.01 28.37 -0.16
CA LEU A 387 -0.30 28.92 -0.49
C LEU A 387 -0.11 30.20 -1.28
N VAL A 388 -0.79 30.33 -2.41
CA VAL A 388 -0.89 31.54 -3.21
C VAL A 388 -2.35 31.93 -3.26
N TYR A 389 -2.64 33.20 -2.93
CA TYR A 389 -3.96 33.80 -3.04
C TYR A 389 -3.87 35.17 -3.67
N THR A 390 -4.50 35.38 -4.83
CA THR A 390 -4.42 36.59 -5.62
C THR A 390 -5.59 36.67 -6.63
N PRO A 391 -5.98 37.85 -7.15
CA PRO A 391 -6.87 37.91 -8.30
C PRO A 391 -6.40 36.99 -9.43
N ASP A 392 -7.33 36.14 -9.95
CA ASP A 392 -7.01 35.13 -10.97
C ASP A 392 -6.66 35.79 -12.32
N ARG A 393 -5.67 35.20 -13.01
CA ARG A 393 -5.20 35.71 -14.33
C ARG A 393 -4.45 34.62 -15.10
N SER A 394 -4.41 34.73 -16.42
CA SER A 394 -3.92 33.69 -17.32
C SER A 394 -2.44 33.33 -17.18
N ASP A 395 -1.58 34.24 -16.68
CA ASP A 395 -0.13 33.99 -16.53
C ASP A 395 0.30 33.54 -15.15
N LEU A 396 -0.63 33.43 -14.21
CA LEU A 396 -0.36 33.14 -12.80
C LEU A 396 0.40 31.81 -12.59
N PHE A 397 -0.12 30.75 -13.16
CA PHE A 397 0.49 29.41 -13.02
C PHE A 397 1.90 29.38 -13.63
N ALA A 398 2.10 30.01 -14.80
CA ALA A 398 3.41 30.08 -15.45
C ALA A 398 4.44 30.83 -14.58
N ARG A 399 4.04 31.93 -13.93
CA ARG A 399 4.90 32.69 -13.02
C ARG A 399 5.31 31.83 -11.80
N ILE A 400 4.37 31.14 -11.19
CA ILE A 400 4.64 30.27 -10.02
C ILE A 400 5.59 29.12 -10.40
N CYS A 401 5.33 28.43 -11.50
CA CYS A 401 6.20 27.38 -11.99
C CYS A 401 7.60 27.90 -12.35
N GLY A 402 7.66 29.07 -13.01
CA GLY A 402 8.92 29.72 -13.34
C GLY A 402 9.73 30.10 -12.11
N PHE A 403 9.09 30.60 -11.06
CA PHE A 403 9.76 30.89 -9.79
C PHE A 403 10.40 29.63 -9.18
N PHE A 404 9.65 28.54 -9.01
CA PHE A 404 10.20 27.32 -8.43
C PHE A 404 11.29 26.69 -9.30
N ALA A 405 11.17 26.75 -10.61
CA ALA A 405 12.23 26.31 -11.53
C ALA A 405 13.53 27.10 -11.35
N ARG A 406 13.46 28.43 -11.19
CA ARG A 406 14.65 29.26 -10.96
C ARG A 406 15.38 28.96 -9.67
N ILE A 407 14.66 28.65 -8.61
CA ILE A 407 15.24 28.28 -7.32
C ILE A 407 15.56 26.78 -7.23
N GLN A 408 15.35 26.03 -8.31
CA GLN A 408 15.62 24.59 -8.43
C GLN A 408 14.83 23.73 -7.42
N TYR A 409 13.59 24.11 -7.17
CA TYR A 409 12.63 23.32 -6.41
C TYR A 409 11.66 22.62 -7.35
N THR A 410 11.38 21.35 -7.05
CA THR A 410 10.42 20.54 -7.81
C THR A 410 9.03 20.68 -7.22
N ILE A 411 8.05 21.01 -8.04
CA ILE A 411 6.63 20.97 -7.66
C ILE A 411 6.19 19.50 -7.72
N LEU A 412 5.79 18.97 -6.57
CA LEU A 412 5.28 17.61 -6.44
C LEU A 412 3.77 17.55 -6.65
N GLU A 413 3.06 18.58 -6.17
CA GLU A 413 1.60 18.72 -6.30
C GLU A 413 1.25 20.19 -6.48
N ALA A 414 0.22 20.44 -7.29
CA ALA A 414 -0.44 21.72 -7.39
C ALA A 414 -1.96 21.52 -7.27
N LYS A 415 -2.59 22.22 -6.32
CA LYS A 415 -4.04 22.29 -6.17
C LYS A 415 -4.47 23.67 -6.58
N ILE A 416 -5.05 23.78 -7.76
CA ILE A 416 -5.51 25.04 -8.35
C ILE A 416 -7.01 25.17 -8.08
N HIS A 417 -7.44 26.31 -7.54
CA HIS A 417 -8.84 26.58 -7.26
C HIS A 417 -9.17 28.06 -7.49
N THR A 418 -10.14 28.34 -8.37
CA THR A 418 -10.66 29.68 -8.56
C THR A 418 -11.92 29.86 -7.72
N THR A 419 -11.89 30.84 -6.86
CA THR A 419 -13.01 31.21 -5.98
C THR A 419 -14.16 31.84 -6.74
N ARG A 420 -15.38 31.87 -6.18
CA ARG A 420 -16.57 32.48 -6.82
C ARG A 420 -16.44 33.97 -7.11
N HIS A 421 -15.54 34.66 -6.45
CA HIS A 421 -15.27 36.12 -6.66
C HIS A 421 -14.00 36.37 -7.46
N GLY A 422 -13.49 35.37 -8.20
CA GLY A 422 -12.43 35.56 -9.19
C GLY A 422 -11.02 35.59 -8.59
N TYR A 423 -10.76 34.96 -7.46
CA TYR A 423 -9.41 34.82 -6.92
C TYR A 423 -8.90 33.41 -7.11
N ALA A 424 -7.64 33.26 -7.48
CA ALA A 424 -6.91 32.01 -7.41
C ALA A 424 -6.55 31.71 -5.94
N LEU A 425 -6.88 30.52 -5.47
CA LEU A 425 -6.48 29.95 -4.19
C LEU A 425 -5.72 28.66 -4.46
N ASP A 426 -4.42 28.80 -4.70
CA ASP A 426 -3.58 27.73 -5.17
C ASP A 426 -2.65 27.23 -4.06
N SER A 427 -2.45 25.95 -3.99
CA SER A 427 -1.55 25.31 -3.02
C SER A 427 -0.56 24.42 -3.74
N PHE A 428 0.72 24.63 -3.47
CA PHE A 428 1.82 23.88 -4.08
C PHE A 428 2.58 23.12 -3.00
N GLN A 429 2.83 21.83 -3.24
CA GLN A 429 3.79 21.04 -2.48
C GLN A 429 5.10 21.04 -3.26
N VAL A 430 6.17 21.56 -2.68
CA VAL A 430 7.46 21.66 -3.35
C VAL A 430 8.59 21.11 -2.51
N MET A 431 9.60 20.55 -3.18
CA MET A 431 10.71 19.86 -2.52
C MET A 431 12.04 20.19 -3.21
N ASP A 432 13.10 20.32 -2.42
CA ASP A 432 14.48 20.33 -2.91
C ASP A 432 14.98 18.90 -3.08
N LEU A 433 15.05 18.41 -4.31
CA LEU A 433 15.59 17.06 -4.60
C LEU A 433 17.11 16.97 -4.38
N ALA A 434 17.82 18.10 -4.34
CA ALA A 434 19.26 18.14 -4.13
C ALA A 434 19.65 18.12 -2.64
N ASN A 435 18.68 18.19 -1.73
CA ASN A 435 18.86 18.16 -0.26
C ASN A 435 19.98 19.08 0.24
N ARG A 436 19.93 20.35 -0.16
CA ARG A 436 21.00 21.37 0.06
C ARG A 436 21.11 21.87 1.51
N GLY A 437 20.38 21.28 2.46
CA GLY A 437 20.53 21.55 3.89
C GLY A 437 20.18 23.01 4.30
N ILE A 438 19.26 23.64 3.63
CA ILE A 438 18.87 25.04 3.87
C ILE A 438 18.10 25.15 5.21
N HIS A 439 18.39 26.18 6.01
CA HIS A 439 17.61 26.53 7.20
C HIS A 439 16.17 26.87 6.78
N TYR A 440 15.23 25.96 7.02
CA TYR A 440 13.84 26.06 6.57
C TYR A 440 13.14 27.39 6.90
N ARG A 441 13.43 28.00 8.06
CA ARG A 441 12.78 29.26 8.48
C ARG A 441 13.10 30.42 7.54
N ASP A 442 14.36 30.60 7.19
CA ASP A 442 14.80 31.68 6.30
C ASP A 442 14.29 31.43 4.88
N PHE A 443 14.26 30.17 4.48
CA PHE A 443 13.73 29.77 3.19
C PHE A 443 12.21 30.00 3.04
N LEU A 444 11.42 29.70 4.06
CA LEU A 444 9.98 30.00 4.04
C LEU A 444 9.72 31.49 3.84
N SER A 445 10.43 32.34 4.60
CA SER A 445 10.33 33.80 4.47
C SER A 445 10.79 34.29 3.09
N PHE A 446 11.84 33.72 2.55
CA PHE A 446 12.32 33.99 1.21
C PHE A 446 11.26 33.68 0.15
N VAL A 447 10.65 32.49 0.19
CA VAL A 447 9.59 32.09 -0.75
C VAL A 447 8.38 32.99 -0.63
N GLU A 448 7.94 33.35 0.58
CA GLU A 448 6.80 34.24 0.79
C GLU A 448 7.03 35.61 0.17
N TYR A 449 8.22 36.19 0.36
CA TYR A 449 8.54 37.51 -0.13
C TYR A 449 8.81 37.55 -1.63
N GLU A 450 9.71 36.69 -2.14
CA GLU A 450 10.15 36.73 -3.53
C GLU A 450 9.04 36.27 -4.49
N LEU A 451 8.28 35.21 -4.11
CA LEU A 451 7.16 34.79 -4.96
C LEU A 451 6.05 35.85 -5.00
N ALA A 452 5.70 36.48 -3.86
CA ALA A 452 4.71 37.55 -3.86
C ALA A 452 5.14 38.71 -4.77
N ARG A 453 6.44 39.03 -4.77
CA ARG A 453 7.03 40.07 -5.65
C ARG A 453 6.99 39.65 -7.13
N ASP A 454 7.25 38.40 -7.46
CA ASP A 454 7.17 37.89 -8.84
C ASP A 454 5.72 37.81 -9.36
N LEU A 455 4.76 37.76 -8.47
CA LEU A 455 3.33 37.79 -8.78
C LEU A 455 2.78 39.20 -8.98
N ASP A 456 3.56 40.27 -8.84
CA ASP A 456 3.14 41.61 -9.18
C ASP A 456 2.87 41.73 -10.71
N PRO A 457 1.64 42.15 -11.13
CA PRO A 457 1.30 42.30 -12.55
C PRO A 457 2.19 43.27 -13.31
N ALA A 458 2.73 44.29 -12.62
CA ALA A 458 3.59 45.28 -13.22
C ALA A 458 4.98 44.73 -13.59
N ARG A 459 5.37 43.57 -13.13
CA ARG A 459 6.67 42.95 -13.39
C ARG A 459 6.65 42.04 -14.60
N PRO A 460 7.67 42.05 -15.46
CA PRO A 460 7.80 41.12 -16.55
C PRO A 460 8.02 39.69 -16.00
N ILE A 461 7.57 38.68 -16.77
CA ILE A 461 7.87 37.29 -16.46
C ILE A 461 9.36 37.05 -16.58
N GLN A 462 10.00 36.57 -15.52
CA GLN A 462 11.43 36.28 -15.54
C GLN A 462 11.70 34.96 -16.30
N PRO A 463 12.71 34.93 -17.19
CA PRO A 463 13.05 33.72 -17.92
C PRO A 463 13.56 32.63 -16.98
N VAL A 464 13.19 31.39 -17.26
CA VAL A 464 13.75 30.21 -16.57
C VAL A 464 15.12 29.94 -17.19
N PRO A 465 16.17 29.71 -16.39
CA PRO A 465 17.47 29.27 -16.91
C PRO A 465 17.28 27.98 -17.72
N ARG A 466 17.84 27.96 -18.93
CA ARG A 466 17.91 26.71 -19.70
C ARG A 466 18.97 25.85 -19.01
N GLY A 467 18.56 24.71 -18.41
CA GLY A 467 19.46 23.72 -17.85
C GLY A 467 20.24 22.97 -18.92
#